data_d189a7cd3566a10e3b4effc1f3be5109
#
_entry.id   d189a7cd3566a10e3b4effc1f3be5109
#
_cell.length_a   1.000
_cell.length_b   1.000
_cell.length_c   1.000
_cell.angle_alpha   90.00
_cell.angle_beta   90.00
_cell.angle_gamma   90.00
#
_symmetry.space_group_name_H-M   'P 1'
#
loop_
_entity.id
_entity.type
_entity.pdbx_description
1 polymer ?
#
loop_
_entity_poly.entity_id
_entity_poly.type
_entity_poly.pdbx_seq_one_letter_code
_entity_poly.pdbx_strand_id
1 'polypeptide(L)'
;NLFRVGMAGHGLNPNYEDAETMSLKIAEYLDWEDNQKDKANKGVYTLSGCALYLGFSSRQSLYDYEKRSPSFSYVIERFRTFMTHWNEQKLYWGGTYMGSQFWLRNHGGYSDESTQNLKQTITEVKPEVMGGTPPIAEQ
;
A
#
# COMPACT_ATOMS: atom_id res chain seq x y z
N ASN A 1 12.31 -2.88 19.22
CA ASN A 1 12.23 -2.81 17.78
C ASN A 1 10.89 -3.38 17.28
N LEU A 2 10.57 -3.15 16.03
CA LEU A 2 9.28 -3.54 15.43
C LEU A 2 9.03 -5.05 15.49
N PHE A 3 10.05 -5.85 15.41
CA PHE A 3 9.90 -7.30 15.50
C PHE A 3 9.25 -7.70 16.83
N ARG A 4 9.63 -7.02 17.91
CA ARG A 4 9.10 -7.31 19.25
C ARG A 4 7.79 -6.59 19.54
N VAL A 5 7.64 -5.37 19.08
CA VAL A 5 6.49 -4.51 19.43
C VAL A 5 5.16 -5.16 19.12
N GLY A 6 5.06 -5.80 17.97
CA GLY A 6 3.83 -6.45 17.55
C GLY A 6 3.62 -7.85 18.10
N MET A 7 4.58 -8.40 18.82
CA MET A 7 4.51 -9.80 19.30
C MET A 7 3.86 -9.95 20.67
N ALA A 8 2.98 -9.04 21.03
CA ALA A 8 2.25 -9.15 22.28
C ALA A 8 1.17 -10.22 22.17
N GLY A 9 1.53 -11.49 22.31
CA GLY A 9 0.59 -12.58 22.17
C GLY A 9 1.30 -13.84 21.73
N HIS A 10 0.63 -14.73 21.10
CA HIS A 10 1.01 -16.12 20.98
C HIS A 10 1.53 -16.52 19.61
N GLY A 11 2.15 -15.61 18.86
CA GLY A 11 2.69 -15.91 17.54
C GLY A 11 1.63 -16.07 16.45
N LEU A 12 0.39 -15.69 16.73
CA LEU A 12 -0.71 -15.72 15.77
C LEU A 12 -1.09 -14.29 15.39
N ASN A 13 -1.65 -14.13 14.19
CA ASN A 13 -2.17 -12.85 13.80
C ASN A 13 -3.29 -12.40 14.75
N PRO A 14 -3.27 -11.15 15.22
CA PRO A 14 -4.34 -10.65 16.08
C PRO A 14 -5.65 -10.56 15.32
N ASN A 15 -6.75 -10.62 16.05
CA ASN A 15 -8.08 -10.42 15.49
C ASN A 15 -8.63 -9.09 16.00
N TYR A 16 -8.66 -8.07 15.13
CA TYR A 16 -9.27 -6.78 15.44
C TYR A 16 -10.77 -6.88 15.22
N GLU A 17 -11.53 -6.68 16.27
CA GLU A 17 -12.99 -6.82 16.19
C GLU A 17 -13.67 -5.61 15.58
N ASP A 18 -13.12 -4.42 15.79
CA ASP A 18 -13.70 -3.19 15.27
C ASP A 18 -12.64 -2.31 14.59
N ALA A 19 -13.10 -1.49 13.65
CA ALA A 19 -12.24 -0.63 12.87
C ALA A 19 -11.65 0.51 13.70
N GLU A 20 -12.34 0.93 14.75
CA GLU A 20 -11.85 2.00 15.62
C GLU A 20 -10.59 1.57 16.36
N THR A 21 -10.58 0.37 16.93
CA THR A 21 -9.39 -0.18 17.59
C THR A 21 -8.22 -0.28 16.63
N MET A 22 -8.47 -0.76 15.42
CA MET A 22 -7.42 -0.82 14.40
C MET A 22 -6.90 0.56 14.04
N SER A 23 -7.78 1.53 13.88
CA SER A 23 -7.41 2.90 13.54
C SER A 23 -6.54 3.54 14.63
N LEU A 24 -6.85 3.30 15.88
CA LEU A 24 -6.05 3.78 17.01
C LEU A 24 -4.66 3.13 17.01
N LYS A 25 -4.57 1.85 16.70
CA LYS A 25 -3.27 1.16 16.60
C LYS A 25 -2.44 1.68 15.43
N ILE A 26 -3.05 2.01 14.32
CA ILE A 26 -2.34 2.62 13.19
C ILE A 26 -1.80 3.99 13.61
N ALA A 27 -2.59 4.81 14.29
CA ALA A 27 -2.14 6.09 14.80
C ALA A 27 -0.97 5.93 15.80
N GLU A 28 -1.05 4.95 16.68
CA GLU A 28 0.06 4.62 17.59
C GLU A 28 1.34 4.28 16.81
N TYR A 29 1.22 3.52 15.72
CA TYR A 29 2.37 3.20 14.89
C TYR A 29 3.03 4.46 14.32
N LEU A 30 2.22 5.38 13.81
CA LEU A 30 2.74 6.63 13.25
C LEU A 30 3.48 7.45 14.32
N ASP A 31 2.90 7.54 15.51
CA ASP A 31 3.54 8.21 16.64
C ASP A 31 4.82 7.49 17.07
N TRP A 32 4.80 6.17 17.06
CA TRP A 32 5.98 5.37 17.40
C TRP A 32 7.15 5.66 16.45
N GLU A 33 6.88 5.72 15.15
CA GLU A 33 7.91 6.06 14.14
C GLU A 33 8.43 7.49 14.35
N ASP A 34 7.54 8.43 14.64
CA ASP A 34 7.93 9.82 14.88
C ASP A 34 8.83 9.98 16.11
N ASN A 35 8.71 9.09 17.06
CA ASN A 35 9.47 9.13 18.31
C ASN A 35 10.76 8.31 18.28
N GLN A 36 11.15 7.76 17.12
CA GLN A 36 12.42 7.04 17.04
C GLN A 36 13.60 7.95 17.34
N LYS A 37 14.57 7.42 18.09
CA LYS A 37 15.76 8.17 18.48
C LYS A 37 16.68 8.47 17.32
N ASP A 38 16.72 7.61 16.33
CA ASP A 38 17.52 7.79 15.14
C ASP A 38 16.84 8.80 14.22
N LYS A 39 17.40 10.00 14.18
CA LYS A 39 16.84 11.09 13.38
C LYS A 39 16.83 10.80 11.88
N ALA A 40 17.70 9.94 11.41
CA ALA A 40 17.75 9.58 9.98
C ALA A 40 16.51 8.78 9.57
N ASN A 41 15.92 8.04 10.51
CA ASN A 41 14.75 7.20 10.25
C ASN A 41 13.45 7.75 10.84
N LYS A 42 13.54 8.90 11.49
CA LYS A 42 12.37 9.51 12.12
C LYS A 42 11.34 9.91 11.08
N GLY A 43 10.10 9.48 11.30
CA GLY A 43 9.01 9.79 10.40
C GLY A 43 9.02 9.00 9.10
N VAL A 44 9.75 7.91 9.05
CA VAL A 44 9.73 7.01 7.89
C VAL A 44 8.68 5.94 8.14
N TYR A 45 7.55 6.07 7.46
CA TYR A 45 6.42 5.15 7.62
C TYR A 45 6.39 4.14 6.50
N THR A 46 6.09 2.87 6.83
CA THR A 46 5.96 1.83 5.82
C THR A 46 4.74 0.95 6.09
N LEU A 47 4.20 0.36 5.04
CA LEU A 47 3.09 -0.58 5.18
C LEU A 47 3.52 -1.82 5.97
N SER A 48 4.71 -2.32 5.69
CA SER A 48 5.26 -3.46 6.43
C SER A 48 5.49 -3.13 7.89
N GLY A 49 6.01 -1.93 8.18
CA GLY A 49 6.20 -1.47 9.56
C GLY A 49 4.88 -1.39 10.31
N CYS A 50 3.85 -0.85 9.67
CA CYS A 50 2.52 -0.81 10.26
C CYS A 50 1.98 -2.20 10.54
N ALA A 51 2.09 -3.12 9.59
CA ALA A 51 1.63 -4.49 9.78
C ALA A 51 2.34 -5.15 10.97
N LEU A 52 3.65 -4.98 11.09
CA LEU A 52 4.41 -5.51 12.22
C LEU A 52 3.97 -4.89 13.54
N TYR A 53 3.76 -3.58 13.57
CA TYR A 53 3.31 -2.89 14.79
C TYR A 53 1.94 -3.40 15.25
N LEU A 54 1.05 -3.66 14.32
CA LEU A 54 -0.26 -4.22 14.63
C LEU A 54 -0.22 -5.69 15.03
N GLY A 55 0.92 -6.34 14.91
CA GLY A 55 1.09 -7.74 15.27
C GLY A 55 0.89 -8.73 14.15
N PHE A 56 0.75 -8.28 12.92
CA PHE A 56 0.55 -9.16 11.78
C PHE A 56 1.86 -9.76 11.28
N SER A 57 1.77 -10.95 10.71
CA SER A 57 2.93 -11.62 10.12
C SER A 57 3.26 -11.10 8.72
N SER A 58 2.34 -10.41 8.06
CA SER A 58 2.54 -9.91 6.71
C SER A 58 1.64 -8.71 6.40
N ARG A 59 1.98 -7.98 5.34
CA ARG A 59 1.12 -6.90 4.83
C ARG A 59 -0.22 -7.43 4.33
N GLN A 60 -0.23 -8.65 3.84
CA GLN A 60 -1.45 -9.26 3.32
C GLN A 60 -2.53 -9.35 4.40
N SER A 61 -2.13 -9.66 5.63
CA SER A 61 -3.05 -9.71 6.76
C SER A 61 -3.75 -8.37 6.98
N LEU A 62 -3.01 -7.27 6.80
CA LEU A 62 -3.59 -5.92 6.89
C LEU A 62 -4.62 -5.69 5.78
N TYR A 63 -4.29 -6.05 4.56
CA TYR A 63 -5.19 -5.86 3.42
C TYR A 63 -6.44 -6.76 3.49
N ASP A 64 -6.35 -7.91 4.13
CA ASP A 64 -7.49 -8.80 4.27
C ASP A 64 -8.63 -8.15 5.06
N TYR A 65 -8.32 -7.20 5.92
CA TYR A 65 -9.34 -6.44 6.65
C TYR A 65 -10.18 -5.53 5.75
N GLU A 66 -9.64 -5.07 4.62
CA GLU A 66 -10.43 -4.28 3.68
C GLU A 66 -11.67 -5.02 3.20
N LYS A 67 -11.57 -6.33 3.13
CA LYS A 67 -12.64 -7.19 2.61
C LYS A 67 -13.68 -7.55 3.66
N ARG A 68 -13.41 -7.27 4.94
CA ARG A 68 -14.32 -7.67 6.04
C ARG A 68 -15.54 -6.79 6.15
N SER A 69 -15.36 -5.48 6.07
CA SER A 69 -16.48 -4.55 6.20
C SER A 69 -16.10 -3.18 5.64
N PRO A 70 -17.10 -2.33 5.33
CA PRO A 70 -16.84 -0.96 4.89
C PRO A 70 -16.05 -0.13 5.90
N SER A 71 -16.25 -0.37 7.20
CA SER A 71 -15.53 0.36 8.24
C SER A 71 -14.03 0.08 8.21
N PHE A 72 -13.64 -1.18 8.09
CA PHE A 72 -12.24 -1.54 7.95
C PHE A 72 -11.64 -1.04 6.62
N SER A 73 -12.41 -1.15 5.53
CA SER A 73 -12.00 -0.64 4.23
C SER A 73 -11.69 0.85 4.31
N TYR A 74 -12.56 1.63 4.95
CA TYR A 74 -12.36 3.06 5.12
C TYR A 74 -11.07 3.38 5.88
N VAL A 75 -10.80 2.67 6.98
CA VAL A 75 -9.60 2.89 7.79
C VAL A 75 -8.33 2.61 6.98
N ILE A 76 -8.32 1.52 6.23
CA ILE A 76 -7.14 1.13 5.45
C ILE A 76 -6.93 2.06 4.25
N GLU A 77 -8.00 2.47 3.57
CA GLU A 77 -7.90 3.47 2.52
C GLU A 77 -7.39 4.80 3.05
N ARG A 78 -7.87 5.23 4.20
CA ARG A 78 -7.41 6.46 4.83
C ARG A 78 -5.92 6.37 5.18
N PHE A 79 -5.47 5.24 5.66
CA PHE A 79 -4.04 5.02 5.92
C PHE A 79 -3.23 5.07 4.62
N ARG A 80 -3.70 4.45 3.54
CA ARG A 80 -3.04 4.55 2.23
C ARG A 80 -2.97 5.99 1.74
N THR A 81 -4.05 6.74 1.91
CA THR A 81 -4.08 8.16 1.53
C THR A 81 -3.07 8.96 2.33
N PHE A 82 -2.95 8.68 3.62
CA PHE A 82 -1.92 9.30 4.45
C PHE A 82 -0.51 8.98 3.91
N MET A 83 -0.25 7.72 3.58
CA MET A 83 1.03 7.31 3.01
C MET A 83 1.30 7.99 1.67
N THR A 84 0.29 8.10 0.84
CA THR A 84 0.39 8.82 -0.44
C THR A 84 0.77 10.27 -0.21
N HIS A 85 0.06 10.97 0.68
CA HIS A 85 0.33 12.35 1.03
C HIS A 85 1.77 12.53 1.54
N TRP A 86 2.21 11.67 2.44
CA TRP A 86 3.57 11.75 2.98
C TRP A 86 4.62 11.56 1.88
N ASN A 87 4.41 10.62 0.97
CA ASN A 87 5.33 10.40 -0.15
C ASN A 87 5.29 11.54 -1.17
N GLU A 88 4.13 12.12 -1.43
CA GLU A 88 4.01 13.30 -2.28
C GLU A 88 4.79 14.49 -1.71
N GLN A 89 4.69 14.73 -0.41
CA GLN A 89 5.45 15.81 0.25
C GLN A 89 6.95 15.64 0.04
N LYS A 90 7.45 14.41 0.08
CA LYS A 90 8.87 14.13 -0.11
C LYS A 90 9.38 14.57 -1.48
N LEU A 91 8.53 14.56 -2.50
CA LEU A 91 8.92 14.99 -3.84
C LEU A 91 9.22 16.49 -3.93
N TYR A 92 8.67 17.29 -3.01
CA TYR A 92 8.83 18.75 -3.02
C TYR A 92 10.02 19.25 -2.21
N TRP A 93 10.59 18.44 -1.34
CA TRP A 93 11.58 18.92 -0.37
C TRP A 93 13.03 18.87 -0.83
N GLY A 94 13.28 18.59 -2.11
CA GLY A 94 14.65 18.54 -2.67
C GLY A 94 15.43 17.32 -2.19
N GLY A 95 16.26 16.77 -3.05
CA GLY A 95 17.04 15.57 -2.78
C GLY A 95 16.58 14.41 -3.64
N THR A 96 17.13 13.22 -3.37
CA THR A 96 16.80 12.02 -4.13
C THR A 96 15.70 11.26 -3.40
N TYR A 97 14.50 11.22 -3.98
CA TYR A 97 13.36 10.55 -3.40
C TYR A 97 12.90 9.35 -4.23
N MET A 98 13.83 8.51 -4.60
CA MET A 98 13.55 7.32 -5.40
C MET A 98 12.55 6.39 -4.70
N GLY A 99 12.68 6.23 -3.37
CA GLY A 99 11.76 5.42 -2.60
C GLY A 99 10.33 5.95 -2.65
N SER A 100 10.15 7.27 -2.54
CA SER A 100 8.83 7.89 -2.64
C SER A 100 8.25 7.75 -4.04
N GLN A 101 9.05 7.92 -5.08
CA GLN A 101 8.61 7.70 -6.46
C GLN A 101 8.19 6.25 -6.68
N PHE A 102 8.98 5.30 -6.19
CA PHE A 102 8.67 3.89 -6.28
C PHE A 102 7.34 3.58 -5.58
N TRP A 103 7.15 4.10 -4.37
CA TRP A 103 5.93 3.87 -3.62
C TRP A 103 4.71 4.43 -4.35
N LEU A 104 4.79 5.66 -4.86
CA LEU A 104 3.69 6.30 -5.57
C LEU A 104 3.28 5.53 -6.83
N ARG A 105 4.24 5.01 -7.58
CA ARG A 105 3.96 4.21 -8.77
C ARG A 105 3.27 2.89 -8.45
N ASN A 106 3.64 2.27 -7.34
CA ASN A 106 3.16 0.92 -7.01
C ASN A 106 1.94 0.91 -6.11
N HIS A 107 1.74 1.95 -5.29
CA HIS A 107 0.67 1.99 -4.29
C HIS A 107 -0.18 3.25 -4.34
N GLY A 108 0.33 4.33 -4.87
CA GLY A 108 -0.35 5.63 -4.87
C GLY A 108 -1.20 5.91 -6.10
N GLY A 109 -1.23 5.00 -7.05
CA GLY A 109 -2.02 5.18 -8.27
C GLY A 109 -1.34 5.99 -9.37
N TYR A 110 -0.09 6.39 -9.18
CA TYR A 110 0.67 7.11 -10.19
C TYR A 110 1.34 6.15 -11.15
N SER A 111 1.48 6.57 -12.41
CA SER A 111 2.24 5.81 -13.39
C SER A 111 2.81 6.74 -14.46
N ASP A 112 3.85 6.30 -15.12
CA ASP A 112 4.40 7.03 -16.25
C ASP A 112 3.44 6.93 -17.44
N GLU A 113 3.31 8.00 -18.21
CA GLU A 113 2.43 8.04 -19.37
C GLU A 113 2.73 6.91 -20.35
N SER A 114 4.01 6.65 -20.61
CA SER A 114 4.43 5.59 -21.51
C SER A 114 3.94 4.21 -21.05
N THR A 115 3.94 3.96 -19.75
CA THR A 115 3.46 2.71 -19.17
C THR A 115 1.95 2.57 -19.37
N GLN A 116 1.19 3.65 -19.17
CA GLN A 116 -0.25 3.64 -19.39
C GLN A 116 -0.58 3.35 -20.84
N ASN A 117 0.09 4.02 -21.77
CA ASN A 117 -0.13 3.81 -23.18
C ASN A 117 0.17 2.38 -23.61
N LEU A 118 1.24 1.79 -23.07
CA LEU A 118 1.58 0.40 -23.36
C LEU A 118 0.47 -0.55 -22.89
N LYS A 119 -0.04 -0.35 -21.69
CA LYS A 119 -1.11 -1.18 -21.15
C LYS A 119 -2.39 -1.06 -22.00
N GLN A 120 -2.75 0.14 -22.42
CA GLN A 120 -3.90 0.36 -23.27
C GLN A 120 -3.74 -0.33 -24.61
N THR A 121 -2.57 -0.21 -25.23
CA THR A 121 -2.28 -0.84 -26.51
C THR A 121 -2.42 -2.36 -26.43
N ILE A 122 -1.89 -2.98 -25.39
CA ILE A 122 -2.00 -4.43 -25.19
C ILE A 122 -3.47 -4.85 -25.04
N THR A 123 -4.24 -4.09 -24.28
CA THR A 123 -5.65 -4.37 -24.07
C THR A 123 -6.46 -4.27 -25.35
N GLU A 124 -6.19 -3.27 -26.18
CA GLU A 124 -6.89 -3.06 -27.44
C GLU A 124 -6.52 -4.10 -28.50
N VAL A 125 -5.25 -4.45 -28.58
CA VAL A 125 -4.77 -5.36 -29.62
C VAL A 125 -5.28 -6.79 -29.43
N LYS A 126 -5.38 -7.28 -28.22
CA LYS A 126 -5.84 -8.64 -27.95
C LYS A 126 -7.21 -8.97 -28.53
N PRO A 127 -8.24 -8.16 -28.35
CA PRO A 127 -9.54 -8.45 -28.96
C PRO A 127 -9.50 -8.44 -30.48
N GLU A 128 -8.74 -7.55 -31.09
CA GLU A 128 -8.61 -7.45 -32.53
C GLU A 128 -7.93 -8.67 -33.12
N VAL A 129 -6.88 -9.16 -32.48
CA VAL A 129 -6.19 -10.36 -32.96
C VAL A 129 -7.10 -11.56 -32.93
N MET A 130 -7.91 -11.70 -31.89
CA MET A 130 -8.87 -12.78 -31.79
C MET A 130 -10.00 -12.67 -32.82
N GLY A 131 -10.40 -11.45 -33.14
CA GLY A 131 -11.49 -11.21 -34.10
C GLY A 131 -11.03 -11.19 -35.55
N GLY A 132 -9.74 -11.08 -35.78
CA GLY A 132 -9.22 -10.93 -37.14
C GLY A 132 -8.98 -12.25 -37.89
N THR A 133 -9.12 -13.36 -37.21
CA THR A 133 -8.83 -14.66 -37.81
C THR A 133 -9.93 -15.20 -38.72
N PRO A 134 -11.20 -15.06 -38.37
CA PRO A 134 -12.28 -15.70 -39.13
C PRO A 134 -12.43 -15.30 -40.60
N PRO A 135 -12.18 -14.05 -40.97
CA PRO A 135 -12.46 -13.65 -42.36
C PRO A 135 -11.75 -14.40 -43.46
N ILE A 136 -10.64 -15.03 -43.10
CA ILE A 136 -9.82 -15.75 -44.07
C ILE A 136 -10.48 -17.04 -44.51
N ALA A 137 -11.22 -17.64 -43.62
CA ALA A 137 -11.82 -18.92 -43.86
C ALA A 137 -12.97 -18.91 -44.85
N GLU A 138 -13.49 -17.74 -45.16
CA GLU A 138 -14.64 -17.61 -46.04
C GLU A 138 -14.29 -17.68 -47.51
N GLN A 139 -13.04 -17.70 -47.83
CA GLN A 139 -12.60 -17.73 -49.20
C GLN A 139 -12.42 -19.17 -49.68
#